data_9617c6d34d6f2faf53db984d4f1bc63e
#
_entry.id   9617c6d34d6f2faf53db984d4f1bc63e
#
_cell.length_a   1.000
_cell.length_b   1.000
_cell.length_c   1.000
_cell.angle_alpha   90.00
_cell.angle_beta   90.00
_cell.angle_gamma   90.00
#
_symmetry.space_group_name_H-M   'P 1'
#
loop_
_entity.id
_entity.type
_entity.pdbx_description
1 polymer ?
#
loop_
_entity_poly.entity_id
_entity_poly.type
_entity_poly.pdbx_seq_one_letter_code
_entity_poly.pdbx_strand_id
1 'polypeptide(L)'
;MLSLSSTQIVLVRKQFGQKMSLNGKTVIVTGASRGIGAATAEEFARKGATVVLVAQDERKLSQLSKKIGSTARVHVLNIAKFKQMEKMFATTLREFGKVDIVINNAGTISPIKKLMDISIDDWNHVIDVNLKGVFYGIKLAIPSMLQNGGGTFLTLSSGAAHNPLEAWSHYCTSKAAVNMLVRCVDLEYRQLGIRSIGLSPGTVATNMQREIKKSQVNQVSKLEWSAHIDPKWPAKALLWLASYPGNEYLGKEVSLRDEALRRRIGMT
;
A
#
# COMPACT_ATOMS: atom_id res chain seq x y z
N MET A 1 -21.18 -20.70 -19.24
CA MET A 1 -21.72 -19.60 -18.43
C MET A 1 -22.58 -20.16 -17.33
N LEU A 2 -22.08 -20.24 -16.09
CA LEU A 2 -22.89 -20.69 -14.94
C LEU A 2 -23.70 -19.49 -14.45
N SER A 3 -25.00 -19.51 -14.62
CA SER A 3 -25.92 -18.51 -14.08
C SER A 3 -26.03 -18.70 -12.56
N LEU A 4 -25.73 -17.64 -11.82
CA LEU A 4 -25.97 -17.59 -10.38
C LEU A 4 -27.48 -17.73 -10.10
N SER A 5 -27.87 -18.55 -9.11
CA SER A 5 -29.25 -18.64 -8.68
C SER A 5 -29.73 -17.31 -8.08
N SER A 6 -31.04 -17.07 -8.13
CA SER A 6 -31.66 -15.86 -7.54
C SER A 6 -31.30 -15.67 -6.05
N THR A 7 -31.12 -16.76 -5.30
CA THR A 7 -30.67 -16.75 -3.91
C THR A 7 -29.22 -16.30 -3.78
N GLN A 8 -28.35 -16.71 -4.70
CA GLN A 8 -26.95 -16.26 -4.75
C GLN A 8 -26.85 -14.78 -5.14
N ILE A 9 -27.70 -14.30 -6.05
CA ILE A 9 -27.78 -12.89 -6.45
C ILE A 9 -28.27 -12.03 -5.27
N VAL A 10 -29.22 -12.51 -4.47
CA VAL A 10 -29.73 -11.78 -3.27
C VAL A 10 -28.68 -11.77 -2.16
N LEU A 11 -27.96 -12.87 -1.94
CA LEU A 11 -26.83 -12.92 -0.98
C LEU A 11 -25.69 -11.98 -1.40
N VAL A 12 -25.34 -11.96 -2.69
CA VAL A 12 -24.36 -11.03 -3.24
C VAL A 12 -24.84 -9.57 -3.06
N ARG A 13 -26.09 -9.25 -3.37
CA ARG A 13 -26.65 -7.90 -3.17
C ARG A 13 -26.72 -7.50 -1.69
N LYS A 14 -27.03 -8.40 -0.76
CA LYS A 14 -26.96 -8.13 0.69
C LYS A 14 -25.53 -7.86 1.17
N GLN A 15 -24.55 -8.56 0.64
CA GLN A 15 -23.12 -8.31 0.95
C GLN A 15 -22.61 -6.97 0.35
N PHE A 16 -23.11 -6.55 -0.81
CA PHE A 16 -22.77 -5.24 -1.40
C PHE A 16 -23.38 -4.05 -0.64
N GLY A 17 -24.45 -4.26 0.13
CA GLY A 17 -25.12 -3.23 0.93
C GLY A 17 -24.58 -3.07 2.35
N GLN A 18 -23.80 -4.00 2.88
CA GLN A 18 -23.20 -3.86 4.20
C GLN A 18 -22.02 -2.89 4.13
N LYS A 19 -22.15 -1.76 4.86
CA LYS A 19 -21.04 -0.82 5.10
C LYS A 19 -19.85 -1.63 5.64
N MET A 20 -18.77 -1.75 4.87
CA MET A 20 -17.53 -2.40 5.31
C MET A 20 -17.12 -1.83 6.67
N SER A 21 -17.06 -2.68 7.69
CA SER A 21 -16.54 -2.35 9.01
C SER A 21 -15.20 -3.04 9.22
N LEU A 22 -14.26 -2.31 9.81
CA LEU A 22 -12.94 -2.81 10.22
C LEU A 22 -12.78 -2.78 11.74
N ASN A 23 -13.89 -2.77 12.49
CA ASN A 23 -13.85 -2.83 13.95
C ASN A 23 -13.06 -4.04 14.43
N GLY A 24 -12.16 -3.84 15.38
CA GLY A 24 -11.28 -4.88 15.90
C GLY A 24 -10.18 -5.34 14.93
N LYS A 25 -9.98 -4.67 13.80
CA LYS A 25 -8.88 -4.93 12.86
C LYS A 25 -7.68 -4.04 13.18
N THR A 26 -6.49 -4.65 13.20
CA THR A 26 -5.21 -3.96 13.34
C THR A 26 -4.56 -3.81 11.98
N VAL A 27 -4.32 -2.56 11.56
CA VAL A 27 -3.83 -2.20 10.22
C VAL A 27 -2.52 -1.43 10.35
N ILE A 28 -1.44 -1.94 9.79
CA ILE A 28 -0.16 -1.24 9.71
C ILE A 28 -0.08 -0.47 8.39
N VAL A 29 0.23 0.82 8.44
CA VAL A 29 0.42 1.67 7.26
C VAL A 29 1.84 2.23 7.25
N THR A 30 2.68 1.76 6.33
CA THR A 30 4.03 2.31 6.15
C THR A 30 4.00 3.56 5.27
N GLY A 31 4.90 4.53 5.55
CA GLY A 31 4.89 5.82 4.86
C GLY A 31 3.64 6.66 5.18
N ALA A 32 3.10 6.53 6.39
CA ALA A 32 1.83 7.15 6.81
C ALA A 32 1.90 8.66 7.01
N SER A 33 3.08 9.29 6.99
CA SER A 33 3.23 10.71 7.35
C SER A 33 2.65 11.69 6.32
N ARG A 34 2.37 11.25 5.08
CA ARG A 34 1.87 12.12 3.99
C ARG A 34 1.27 11.34 2.83
N GLY A 35 0.62 12.07 1.91
CA GLY A 35 0.17 11.55 0.62
C GLY A 35 -0.77 10.36 0.75
N ILE A 36 -0.53 9.32 -0.05
CA ILE A 36 -1.37 8.12 -0.11
C ILE A 36 -1.44 7.43 1.26
N GLY A 37 -0.30 7.30 1.96
CA GLY A 37 -0.25 6.63 3.27
C GLY A 37 -1.10 7.32 4.32
N ALA A 38 -1.04 8.65 4.41
CA ALA A 38 -1.87 9.42 5.35
C ALA A 38 -3.36 9.30 5.01
N ALA A 39 -3.73 9.47 3.74
CA ALA A 39 -5.11 9.30 3.29
C ALA A 39 -5.64 7.87 3.54
N THR A 40 -4.79 6.86 3.34
CA THR A 40 -5.13 5.45 3.62
C THR A 40 -5.38 5.22 5.11
N ALA A 41 -4.51 5.74 5.97
CA ALA A 41 -4.69 5.62 7.43
C ALA A 41 -6.01 6.25 7.89
N GLU A 42 -6.35 7.45 7.39
CA GLU A 42 -7.63 8.11 7.68
C GLU A 42 -8.83 7.27 7.20
N GLU A 43 -8.78 6.72 5.98
CA GLU A 43 -9.88 5.92 5.43
C GLU A 43 -10.11 4.63 6.22
N PHE A 44 -9.03 3.92 6.61
CA PHE A 44 -9.14 2.70 7.40
C PHE A 44 -9.61 2.98 8.83
N ALA A 45 -9.09 4.02 9.48
CA ALA A 45 -9.55 4.45 10.81
C ALA A 45 -11.03 4.85 10.80
N ARG A 46 -11.50 5.56 9.77
CA ARG A 46 -12.92 5.93 9.60
C ARG A 46 -13.86 4.70 9.49
N LYS A 47 -13.31 3.54 9.12
CA LYS A 47 -14.03 2.25 9.08
C LYS A 47 -13.91 1.46 10.38
N GLY A 48 -13.29 2.02 11.42
CA GLY A 48 -13.20 1.43 12.75
C GLY A 48 -11.91 0.62 12.99
N ALA A 49 -10.95 0.64 12.07
CA ALA A 49 -9.67 -0.02 12.29
C ALA A 49 -8.81 0.70 13.33
N THR A 50 -8.06 -0.05 14.12
CA THR A 50 -6.87 0.47 14.78
C THR A 50 -5.75 0.59 13.74
N VAL A 51 -5.20 1.80 13.57
CA VAL A 51 -4.17 2.07 12.57
C VAL A 51 -2.81 2.36 13.21
N VAL A 52 -1.82 1.58 12.82
CA VAL A 52 -0.42 1.72 13.23
C VAL A 52 0.30 2.54 12.15
N LEU A 53 0.61 3.78 12.48
CA LEU A 53 1.19 4.79 11.60
C LEU A 53 2.71 4.70 11.63
N VAL A 54 3.34 4.30 10.53
CA VAL A 54 4.79 4.09 10.44
C VAL A 54 5.42 5.04 9.44
N ALA A 55 6.33 5.90 9.90
CA ALA A 55 7.18 6.77 9.05
C ALA A 55 8.35 7.35 9.87
N GLN A 56 9.19 8.17 9.22
CA GLN A 56 10.32 8.84 9.88
C GLN A 56 9.98 10.27 10.36
N ASP A 57 8.94 10.91 9.82
CA ASP A 57 8.53 12.29 10.18
C ASP A 57 7.60 12.26 11.39
N GLU A 58 8.16 12.38 12.58
CA GLU A 58 7.45 12.34 13.85
C GLU A 58 6.37 13.42 13.94
N ARG A 59 6.69 14.66 13.51
CA ARG A 59 5.75 15.79 13.58
C ARG A 59 4.49 15.50 12.77
N LYS A 60 4.65 15.01 11.53
CA LYS A 60 3.49 14.68 10.68
C LYS A 60 2.71 13.48 11.18
N LEU A 61 3.39 12.45 11.71
CA LEU A 61 2.70 11.30 12.33
C LEU A 61 1.88 11.74 13.53
N SER A 62 2.43 12.60 14.41
CA SER A 62 1.71 13.13 15.57
C SER A 62 0.48 13.96 15.15
N GLN A 63 0.60 14.80 14.13
CA GLN A 63 -0.53 15.54 13.58
C GLN A 63 -1.62 14.61 13.04
N LEU A 64 -1.25 13.59 12.28
CA LEU A 64 -2.19 12.61 11.75
C LEU A 64 -2.85 11.79 12.87
N SER A 65 -2.08 11.35 13.86
CA SER A 65 -2.60 10.62 15.02
C SER A 65 -3.63 11.44 15.80
N LYS A 66 -3.35 12.73 16.05
CA LYS A 66 -4.32 13.64 16.68
C LYS A 66 -5.61 13.77 15.88
N LYS A 67 -5.50 13.84 14.54
CA LYS A 67 -6.66 13.91 13.64
C LYS A 67 -7.50 12.62 13.66
N ILE A 68 -6.86 11.47 13.70
CA ILE A 68 -7.53 10.15 13.72
C ILE A 68 -8.12 9.86 15.12
N GLY A 69 -7.42 10.23 16.18
CA GLY A 69 -7.86 10.01 17.56
C GLY A 69 -7.35 8.71 18.16
N SER A 70 -8.09 8.13 19.11
CA SER A 70 -7.69 7.02 19.98
C SER A 70 -7.35 5.70 19.26
N THR A 71 -7.77 5.53 18.01
CA THR A 71 -7.48 4.35 17.20
C THR A 71 -6.14 4.41 16.45
N ALA A 72 -5.37 5.49 16.59
CA ALA A 72 -4.06 5.63 15.97
C ALA A 72 -2.93 5.30 16.93
N ARG A 73 -1.89 4.59 16.45
CA ARG A 73 -0.62 4.35 17.12
C ARG A 73 0.52 4.82 16.25
N VAL A 74 1.46 5.53 16.83
CA VAL A 74 2.59 6.13 16.12
C VAL A 74 3.88 5.36 16.37
N HIS A 75 4.57 5.00 15.30
CA HIS A 75 5.92 4.44 15.34
C HIS A 75 6.84 5.22 14.41
N VAL A 76 7.76 5.98 15.00
CA VAL A 76 8.78 6.73 14.26
C VAL A 76 9.96 5.80 13.99
N LEU A 77 10.13 5.39 12.73
CA LEU A 77 11.18 4.46 12.35
C LEU A 77 11.50 4.49 10.85
N ASN A 78 12.66 3.95 10.49
CA ASN A 78 13.05 3.68 9.11
C ASN A 78 12.74 2.22 8.75
N ILE A 79 11.83 2.00 7.80
CA ILE A 79 11.43 0.65 7.36
C ILE A 79 12.55 -0.16 6.72
N ALA A 80 13.62 0.49 6.25
CA ALA A 80 14.82 -0.17 5.73
C ALA A 80 15.69 -0.80 6.85
N LYS A 81 15.38 -0.56 8.12
CA LYS A 81 16.09 -1.10 9.28
C LYS A 81 15.29 -2.24 9.91
N PHE A 82 15.69 -3.49 9.63
CA PHE A 82 14.96 -4.70 10.09
C PHE A 82 14.66 -4.69 11.59
N LYS A 83 15.65 -4.36 12.44
CA LYS A 83 15.46 -4.34 13.89
C LYS A 83 14.44 -3.31 14.38
N GLN A 84 14.29 -2.19 13.67
CA GLN A 84 13.26 -1.20 14.00
C GLN A 84 11.86 -1.72 13.61
N MET A 85 11.73 -2.36 12.45
CA MET A 85 10.50 -3.03 12.03
C MET A 85 10.12 -4.16 12.99
N GLU A 86 11.07 -5.02 13.36
CA GLU A 86 10.86 -6.12 14.31
C GLU A 86 10.32 -5.61 15.64
N LYS A 87 10.93 -4.55 16.22
CA LYS A 87 10.47 -3.92 17.47
C LYS A 87 9.04 -3.36 17.34
N MET A 88 8.72 -2.72 16.23
CA MET A 88 7.39 -2.17 15.97
C MET A 88 6.34 -3.29 15.88
N PHE A 89 6.62 -4.38 15.14
CA PHE A 89 5.72 -5.53 15.06
C PHE A 89 5.53 -6.20 16.44
N ALA A 90 6.61 -6.42 17.20
CA ALA A 90 6.53 -6.98 18.55
C ALA A 90 5.67 -6.10 19.48
N THR A 91 5.81 -4.78 19.42
CA THR A 91 4.98 -3.85 20.20
C THR A 91 3.51 -3.90 19.77
N THR A 92 3.24 -3.91 18.45
CA THR A 92 1.89 -4.01 17.91
C THR A 92 1.21 -5.31 18.33
N LEU A 93 1.93 -6.44 18.25
CA LEU A 93 1.39 -7.75 18.63
C LEU A 93 1.12 -7.84 20.14
N ARG A 94 2.00 -7.26 20.98
CA ARG A 94 1.79 -7.21 22.44
C ARG A 94 0.56 -6.38 22.80
N GLU A 95 0.30 -5.26 22.09
CA GLU A 95 -0.82 -4.36 22.38
C GLU A 95 -2.16 -4.87 21.83
N PHE A 96 -2.18 -5.47 20.64
CA PHE A 96 -3.42 -5.81 19.92
C PHE A 96 -3.60 -7.31 19.66
N GLY A 97 -2.61 -8.15 19.98
CA GLY A 97 -2.65 -9.60 19.79
C GLY A 97 -2.49 -10.07 18.35
N LYS A 98 -2.72 -9.21 17.36
CA LYS A 98 -2.71 -9.57 15.93
C LYS A 98 -2.41 -8.41 15.00
N VAL A 99 -2.05 -8.76 13.76
CA VAL A 99 -2.00 -7.86 12.61
C VAL A 99 -2.89 -8.43 11.51
N ASP A 100 -3.94 -7.71 11.13
CA ASP A 100 -4.90 -8.17 10.11
C ASP A 100 -4.53 -7.68 8.70
N ILE A 101 -4.03 -6.44 8.58
CA ILE A 101 -3.72 -5.83 7.28
C ILE A 101 -2.39 -5.07 7.35
N VAL A 102 -1.55 -5.25 6.34
CA VAL A 102 -0.35 -4.43 6.15
C VAL A 102 -0.43 -3.68 4.83
N ILE A 103 -0.35 -2.35 4.90
CA ILE A 103 -0.28 -1.46 3.74
C ILE A 103 1.18 -1.10 3.51
N ASN A 104 1.82 -1.77 2.55
CA ASN A 104 3.17 -1.50 2.11
C ASN A 104 3.14 -0.30 1.15
N ASN A 105 3.15 0.92 1.70
CA ASN A 105 3.03 2.16 0.93
C ASN A 105 4.32 2.98 0.92
N ALA A 106 5.18 2.88 1.93
CA ALA A 106 6.42 3.62 1.95
C ALA A 106 7.27 3.38 0.69
N GLY A 107 7.82 4.44 0.16
CA GLY A 107 8.67 4.38 -1.03
C GLY A 107 9.36 5.71 -1.33
N THR A 108 10.48 5.63 -2.04
CA THR A 108 11.28 6.75 -2.52
C THR A 108 11.69 6.56 -3.97
N ILE A 109 11.92 7.64 -4.68
CA ILE A 109 12.38 7.64 -6.07
C ILE A 109 13.71 8.41 -6.24
N SER A 110 14.03 9.26 -5.27
CA SER A 110 15.20 10.13 -5.36
C SER A 110 16.52 9.39 -5.05
N PRO A 111 17.59 9.80 -5.73
CA PRO A 111 17.67 10.87 -6.71
C PRO A 111 17.20 10.44 -8.11
N ILE A 112 16.66 11.38 -8.88
CA ILE A 112 16.26 11.15 -10.28
C ILE A 112 17.46 11.44 -11.17
N LYS A 113 18.16 10.40 -11.61
CA LYS A 113 19.42 10.47 -12.38
C LYS A 113 19.50 9.32 -13.39
N LYS A 114 20.27 9.50 -14.47
CA LYS A 114 20.59 8.40 -15.41
C LYS A 114 21.37 7.30 -14.69
N LEU A 115 21.25 6.07 -15.18
CA LEU A 115 21.82 4.88 -14.52
C LEU A 115 23.31 5.04 -14.18
N MET A 116 24.10 5.63 -15.07
CA MET A 116 25.53 5.83 -14.86
C MET A 116 25.84 6.85 -13.76
N ASP A 117 24.92 7.79 -13.50
CA ASP A 117 25.12 8.89 -12.55
C ASP A 117 24.57 8.58 -11.15
N ILE A 118 23.95 7.42 -10.97
CA ILE A 118 23.45 6.97 -9.66
C ILE A 118 24.61 6.39 -8.86
N SER A 119 24.85 6.91 -7.65
CA SER A 119 25.80 6.31 -6.73
C SER A 119 25.31 4.95 -6.21
N ILE A 120 26.23 4.10 -5.79
CA ILE A 120 25.89 2.80 -5.18
C ILE A 120 25.01 2.99 -3.94
N ASP A 121 25.29 3.99 -3.13
CA ASP A 121 24.52 4.30 -1.91
C ASP A 121 23.11 4.76 -2.25
N ASP A 122 22.92 5.62 -3.25
CA ASP A 122 21.59 6.04 -3.71
C ASP A 122 20.78 4.85 -4.25
N TRP A 123 21.42 3.98 -5.03
CA TRP A 123 20.80 2.74 -5.52
C TRP A 123 20.36 1.85 -4.35
N ASN A 124 21.28 1.58 -3.44
CA ASN A 124 21.02 0.75 -2.26
C ASN A 124 19.90 1.34 -1.40
N HIS A 125 19.90 2.66 -1.19
CA HIS A 125 18.84 3.33 -0.44
C HIS A 125 17.45 3.07 -1.02
N VAL A 126 17.29 3.19 -2.34
CA VAL A 126 15.99 2.95 -3.00
C VAL A 126 15.58 1.48 -2.87
N ILE A 127 16.51 0.54 -3.07
CA ILE A 127 16.24 -0.90 -2.91
C ILE A 127 15.91 -1.22 -1.45
N ASP A 128 16.63 -0.67 -0.50
CA ASP A 128 16.40 -0.90 0.93
C ASP A 128 15.01 -0.43 1.38
N VAL A 129 14.59 0.75 0.93
CA VAL A 129 13.26 1.29 1.27
C VAL A 129 12.16 0.58 0.49
N ASN A 130 12.25 0.53 -0.85
CA ASN A 130 11.13 0.12 -1.69
C ASN A 130 10.93 -1.40 -1.74
N LEU A 131 12.00 -2.20 -1.58
CA LEU A 131 11.94 -3.65 -1.68
C LEU A 131 12.17 -4.32 -0.33
N LYS A 132 13.31 -4.08 0.34
CA LYS A 132 13.60 -4.75 1.61
C LYS A 132 12.63 -4.35 2.70
N GLY A 133 12.23 -3.06 2.78
CA GLY A 133 11.21 -2.60 3.73
C GLY A 133 9.87 -3.30 3.55
N VAL A 134 9.44 -3.54 2.30
CA VAL A 134 8.24 -4.32 1.99
C VAL A 134 8.41 -5.78 2.42
N PHE A 135 9.55 -6.40 2.07
CA PHE A 135 9.86 -7.77 2.47
C PHE A 135 9.86 -7.93 4.00
N TYR A 136 10.43 -6.99 4.75
CA TYR A 136 10.43 -7.04 6.22
C TYR A 136 9.02 -6.98 6.79
N GLY A 137 8.16 -6.09 6.25
CA GLY A 137 6.76 -6.01 6.66
C GLY A 137 6.01 -7.32 6.43
N ILE A 138 6.20 -7.94 5.28
CA ILE A 138 5.59 -9.24 4.93
C ILE A 138 6.11 -10.34 5.86
N LYS A 139 7.44 -10.50 5.98
CA LYS A 139 8.09 -11.53 6.80
C LYS A 139 7.63 -11.47 8.27
N LEU A 140 7.52 -10.27 8.83
CA LEU A 140 7.15 -10.07 10.23
C LEU A 140 5.66 -10.25 10.51
N ALA A 141 4.79 -10.01 9.52
CA ALA A 141 3.35 -10.14 9.69
C ALA A 141 2.84 -11.59 9.48
N ILE A 142 3.43 -12.36 8.58
CA ILE A 142 2.99 -13.72 8.21
C ILE A 142 2.73 -14.61 9.43
N PRO A 143 3.64 -14.74 10.43
CA PRO A 143 3.40 -15.65 11.56
C PRO A 143 2.11 -15.32 12.32
N SER A 144 1.86 -14.03 12.60
CA SER A 144 0.65 -13.60 13.29
C SER A 144 -0.60 -13.81 12.41
N MET A 145 -0.51 -13.54 11.10
CA MET A 145 -1.62 -13.75 10.18
C MET A 145 -2.00 -15.23 10.10
N LEU A 146 -1.03 -16.14 10.02
CA LEU A 146 -1.28 -17.58 10.01
C LEU A 146 -1.95 -18.06 11.31
N GLN A 147 -1.48 -17.59 12.46
CA GLN A 147 -2.06 -17.92 13.77
C GLN A 147 -3.50 -17.43 13.91
N ASN A 148 -3.87 -16.34 13.24
CA ASN A 148 -5.20 -15.74 13.32
C ASN A 148 -6.10 -16.07 12.10
N GLY A 149 -5.76 -17.12 11.35
CA GLY A 149 -6.58 -17.63 10.23
C GLY A 149 -6.52 -16.80 8.95
N GLY A 150 -5.52 -15.95 8.80
CA GLY A 150 -5.27 -15.19 7.59
C GLY A 150 -5.01 -13.71 7.82
N GLY A 151 -4.75 -13.00 6.73
CA GLY A 151 -4.46 -11.58 6.73
C GLY A 151 -4.40 -11.01 5.32
N THR A 152 -4.10 -9.71 5.20
CA THR A 152 -4.07 -9.04 3.89
C THR A 152 -2.84 -8.15 3.74
N PHE A 153 -2.10 -8.35 2.68
CA PHE A 153 -1.08 -7.42 2.20
C PHE A 153 -1.62 -6.61 1.03
N LEU A 154 -1.60 -5.29 1.16
CA LEU A 154 -1.88 -4.36 0.07
C LEU A 154 -0.60 -3.57 -0.21
N THR A 155 -0.05 -3.71 -1.40
CA THR A 155 1.27 -3.18 -1.72
C THR A 155 1.20 -2.14 -2.84
N LEU A 156 1.71 -0.93 -2.57
CA LEU A 156 1.78 0.14 -3.57
C LEU A 156 2.86 -0.18 -4.59
N SER A 157 2.41 -0.54 -5.79
CA SER A 157 3.21 -0.71 -6.99
C SER A 157 3.26 0.59 -7.81
N SER A 158 3.54 0.48 -9.09
CA SER A 158 3.62 1.59 -10.03
C SER A 158 3.56 1.08 -11.46
N GLY A 159 3.09 1.88 -12.40
CA GLY A 159 3.29 1.61 -13.83
C GLY A 159 4.77 1.45 -14.23
N ALA A 160 5.69 1.99 -13.42
CA ALA A 160 7.14 1.79 -13.56
C ALA A 160 7.59 0.35 -13.29
N ALA A 161 6.74 -0.52 -12.73
CA ALA A 161 7.02 -1.95 -12.60
C ALA A 161 7.02 -2.68 -13.95
N HIS A 162 6.35 -2.12 -14.94
CA HIS A 162 6.16 -2.73 -16.27
C HIS A 162 6.81 -1.93 -17.40
N ASN A 163 6.99 -0.63 -17.19
CA ASN A 163 7.49 0.28 -18.22
C ASN A 163 8.73 1.03 -17.71
N PRO A 164 9.87 0.91 -18.37
CA PRO A 164 11.06 1.66 -18.00
C PRO A 164 10.84 3.15 -18.24
N LEU A 165 11.39 3.97 -17.36
CA LEU A 165 11.36 5.43 -17.45
C LEU A 165 12.77 5.97 -17.28
N GLU A 166 13.16 6.90 -18.14
CA GLU A 166 14.48 7.52 -18.08
C GLU A 166 14.75 8.12 -16.71
N ALA A 167 15.94 7.91 -16.19
CA ALA A 167 16.43 8.36 -14.89
C ALA A 167 15.73 7.73 -13.66
N TRP A 168 14.97 6.62 -13.84
CA TRP A 168 14.26 5.91 -12.77
C TRP A 168 14.69 4.45 -12.62
N SER A 169 15.86 4.06 -13.10
CA SER A 169 16.29 2.65 -13.16
C SER A 169 16.14 1.91 -11.83
N HIS A 170 16.65 2.47 -10.73
CA HIS A 170 16.53 1.90 -9.39
C HIS A 170 15.06 1.81 -8.93
N TYR A 171 14.26 2.83 -9.23
CA TYR A 171 12.83 2.84 -8.88
C TYR A 171 12.06 1.81 -9.69
N CYS A 172 12.23 1.77 -11.01
CA CYS A 172 11.58 0.79 -11.90
C CYS A 172 11.93 -0.64 -11.44
N THR A 173 13.22 -0.92 -11.23
CA THR A 173 13.71 -2.23 -10.74
C THR A 173 13.06 -2.59 -9.40
N SER A 174 13.03 -1.67 -8.44
CA SER A 174 12.42 -1.90 -7.14
C SER A 174 10.93 -2.21 -7.24
N LYS A 175 10.19 -1.51 -8.11
CA LYS A 175 8.74 -1.71 -8.29
C LYS A 175 8.41 -2.99 -9.07
N ALA A 176 9.24 -3.38 -10.04
CA ALA A 176 9.14 -4.68 -10.70
C ALA A 176 9.36 -5.84 -9.70
N ALA A 177 10.38 -5.73 -8.85
CA ALA A 177 10.66 -6.72 -7.81
C ALA A 177 9.51 -6.82 -6.79
N VAL A 178 8.95 -5.70 -6.34
CA VAL A 178 7.80 -5.67 -5.42
C VAL A 178 6.57 -6.31 -6.06
N ASN A 179 6.31 -6.06 -7.34
CA ASN A 179 5.19 -6.69 -8.05
C ASN A 179 5.36 -8.23 -8.12
N MET A 180 6.58 -8.71 -8.34
CA MET A 180 6.86 -10.14 -8.27
C MET A 180 6.67 -10.67 -6.84
N LEU A 181 7.12 -9.95 -5.81
CA LEU A 181 6.94 -10.35 -4.42
C LEU A 181 5.46 -10.49 -4.02
N VAL A 182 4.56 -9.62 -4.52
CA VAL A 182 3.11 -9.75 -4.34
C VAL A 182 2.61 -11.11 -4.86
N ARG A 183 3.09 -11.54 -6.03
CA ARG A 183 2.73 -12.82 -6.65
C ARG A 183 3.31 -14.02 -5.88
N CYS A 184 4.54 -13.93 -5.40
CA CYS A 184 5.16 -14.99 -4.59
C CYS A 184 4.39 -15.20 -3.28
N VAL A 185 4.04 -14.12 -2.56
CA VAL A 185 3.25 -14.22 -1.32
C VAL A 185 1.88 -14.86 -1.59
N ASP A 186 1.24 -14.49 -2.68
CA ASP A 186 -0.04 -15.08 -3.05
C ASP A 186 0.10 -16.59 -3.38
N LEU A 187 1.11 -16.95 -4.16
CA LEU A 187 1.38 -18.35 -4.51
C LEU A 187 1.63 -19.22 -3.27
N GLU A 188 2.43 -18.72 -2.33
CA GLU A 188 2.86 -19.48 -1.16
C GLU A 188 1.80 -19.55 -0.04
N TYR A 189 0.98 -18.50 0.13
CA TYR A 189 0.16 -18.32 1.33
C TYR A 189 -1.34 -18.14 1.09
N ARG A 190 -1.82 -18.07 -0.17
CA ARG A 190 -3.25 -17.92 -0.46
C ARG A 190 -4.09 -19.01 0.18
N GLN A 191 -3.67 -20.28 0.07
CA GLN A 191 -4.39 -21.42 0.62
C GLN A 191 -4.38 -21.44 2.16
N LEU A 192 -3.52 -20.64 2.77
CA LEU A 192 -3.43 -20.46 4.22
C LEU A 192 -4.17 -19.19 4.70
N GLY A 193 -5.02 -18.60 3.84
CA GLY A 193 -5.86 -17.47 4.18
C GLY A 193 -5.18 -16.09 4.05
N ILE A 194 -3.95 -16.02 3.55
CA ILE A 194 -3.26 -14.74 3.32
C ILE A 194 -3.59 -14.22 1.91
N ARG A 195 -4.02 -12.97 1.86
CA ARG A 195 -4.37 -12.24 0.65
C ARG A 195 -3.23 -11.26 0.30
N SER A 196 -2.77 -11.25 -0.94
CA SER A 196 -1.72 -10.34 -1.42
C SER A 196 -2.16 -9.70 -2.73
N ILE A 197 -2.23 -8.36 -2.74
CA ILE A 197 -2.71 -7.58 -3.90
C ILE A 197 -1.82 -6.35 -4.08
N GLY A 198 -1.41 -6.10 -5.33
CA GLY A 198 -0.70 -4.89 -5.73
C GLY A 198 -1.66 -3.80 -6.21
N LEU A 199 -1.34 -2.54 -5.95
CA LEU A 199 -2.05 -1.38 -6.49
C LEU A 199 -1.08 -0.44 -7.19
N SER A 200 -1.26 -0.24 -8.50
CA SER A 200 -0.64 0.83 -9.27
C SER A 200 -1.56 2.06 -9.26
N PRO A 201 -1.23 3.10 -8.49
CA PRO A 201 -2.14 4.23 -8.28
C PRO A 201 -2.18 5.22 -9.47
N GLY A 202 -1.30 5.08 -10.46
CA GLY A 202 -1.08 6.11 -11.47
C GLY A 202 -0.31 7.32 -10.91
N THR A 203 -0.54 8.50 -11.47
CA THR A 203 0.07 9.75 -11.03
C THR A 203 -0.80 10.43 -9.97
N VAL A 204 -0.28 10.56 -8.75
CA VAL A 204 -1.02 11.03 -7.57
C VAL A 204 -0.41 12.33 -7.04
N ALA A 205 -1.19 13.34 -6.72
CA ALA A 205 -0.76 14.64 -6.22
C ALA A 205 -0.03 14.53 -4.85
N THR A 206 1.24 14.17 -4.89
CA THR A 206 2.10 13.93 -3.71
C THR A 206 3.42 14.71 -3.81
N ASN A 207 4.19 14.71 -2.71
CA ASN A 207 5.53 15.31 -2.75
C ASN A 207 6.46 14.60 -3.73
N MET A 208 6.35 13.27 -3.88
CA MET A 208 7.11 12.52 -4.87
C MET A 208 6.86 13.06 -6.30
N GLN A 209 5.61 13.38 -6.64
CA GLN A 209 5.30 13.97 -7.95
C GLN A 209 5.83 15.41 -8.10
N ARG A 210 5.97 16.17 -7.02
CA ARG A 210 6.66 17.47 -7.07
C ARG A 210 8.16 17.32 -7.34
N GLU A 211 8.80 16.31 -6.75
CA GLU A 211 10.21 15.97 -7.03
C GLU A 211 10.38 15.52 -8.48
N ILE A 212 9.48 14.66 -8.97
CA ILE A 212 9.45 14.22 -10.36
C ILE A 212 9.27 15.41 -11.31
N LYS A 213 8.31 16.29 -11.04
CA LYS A 213 8.07 17.49 -11.87
C LYS A 213 9.29 18.40 -11.95
N LYS A 214 10.04 18.57 -10.84
CA LYS A 214 11.27 19.37 -10.82
C LYS A 214 12.39 18.79 -11.69
N SER A 215 12.42 17.48 -11.89
CA SER A 215 13.49 16.83 -12.66
C SER A 215 13.44 17.12 -14.17
N GLN A 216 12.25 17.36 -14.74
CA GLN A 216 12.01 17.61 -16.17
C GLN A 216 12.59 16.55 -17.14
N VAL A 217 12.93 15.35 -16.65
CA VAL A 217 13.71 14.37 -17.40
C VAL A 217 12.86 13.56 -18.37
N ASN A 218 11.67 13.12 -17.95
CA ASN A 218 10.84 12.21 -18.74
C ASN A 218 9.40 12.69 -18.88
N GLN A 219 8.60 11.96 -19.64
CA GLN A 219 7.21 12.33 -19.94
C GLN A 219 6.34 12.51 -18.67
N VAL A 220 6.60 11.76 -17.60
CA VAL A 220 5.84 11.89 -16.34
C VAL A 220 6.13 13.21 -15.64
N SER A 221 7.39 13.69 -15.73
CA SER A 221 7.80 14.97 -15.15
C SER A 221 7.19 16.19 -15.86
N LYS A 222 6.73 16.00 -17.10
CA LYS A 222 6.11 17.05 -17.93
C LYS A 222 4.60 17.14 -17.78
N LEU A 223 3.97 16.22 -17.05
CA LEU A 223 2.53 16.24 -16.85
C LEU A 223 2.07 17.50 -16.12
N GLU A 224 0.93 18.05 -16.57
CA GLU A 224 0.27 19.13 -15.84
C GLU A 224 -0.19 18.66 -14.46
N TRP A 225 -0.14 19.57 -13.46
CA TRP A 225 -0.48 19.20 -12.09
C TRP A 225 -1.93 18.73 -11.95
N SER A 226 -2.83 19.25 -12.75
CA SER A 226 -4.25 18.86 -12.83
C SER A 226 -4.48 17.42 -13.30
N ALA A 227 -3.48 16.81 -13.97
CA ALA A 227 -3.55 15.40 -14.39
C ALA A 227 -3.32 14.41 -13.22
N HIS A 228 -2.92 14.90 -12.04
CA HIS A 228 -2.66 14.06 -10.88
C HIS A 228 -3.93 13.89 -10.06
N ILE A 229 -4.26 12.64 -9.75
CA ILE A 229 -5.42 12.31 -8.90
C ILE A 229 -5.14 12.62 -7.42
N ASP A 230 -6.21 12.86 -6.65
CA ASP A 230 -6.12 13.07 -5.22
C ASP A 230 -5.65 11.79 -4.49
N PRO A 231 -4.77 11.87 -3.46
CA PRO A 231 -4.36 10.73 -2.64
C PRO A 231 -5.50 9.93 -2.00
N LYS A 232 -6.68 10.50 -1.88
CA LYS A 232 -7.88 9.80 -1.40
C LYS A 232 -8.36 8.72 -2.37
N TRP A 233 -8.06 8.83 -3.66
CA TRP A 233 -8.47 7.82 -4.64
C TRP A 233 -7.77 6.48 -4.39
N PRO A 234 -6.41 6.41 -4.37
CA PRO A 234 -5.74 5.16 -4.01
C PRO A 234 -6.08 4.69 -2.59
N ALA A 235 -6.34 5.58 -1.64
CA ALA A 235 -6.79 5.20 -0.30
C ALA A 235 -8.14 4.47 -0.31
N LYS A 236 -9.13 4.97 -1.06
CA LYS A 236 -10.42 4.30 -1.27
C LYS A 236 -10.25 2.96 -1.99
N ALA A 237 -9.36 2.90 -3.00
CA ALA A 237 -9.07 1.66 -3.71
C ALA A 237 -8.46 0.60 -2.78
N LEU A 238 -7.49 0.96 -1.96
CA LEU A 238 -6.91 0.06 -0.97
C LEU A 238 -7.96 -0.45 0.02
N LEU A 239 -8.84 0.42 0.49
CA LEU A 239 -9.94 0.03 1.37
C LEU A 239 -10.88 -0.98 0.67
N TRP A 240 -11.26 -0.73 -0.59
CA TRP A 240 -12.09 -1.64 -1.37
C TRP A 240 -11.39 -2.98 -1.63
N LEU A 241 -10.09 -2.97 -1.97
CA LEU A 241 -9.30 -4.19 -2.16
C LEU A 241 -9.13 -5.01 -0.87
N ALA A 242 -9.18 -4.36 0.30
CA ALA A 242 -9.19 -5.06 1.58
C ALA A 242 -10.50 -5.83 1.83
N SER A 243 -11.58 -5.53 1.12
CA SER A 243 -12.88 -6.18 1.24
C SER A 243 -12.99 -7.44 0.39
N TYR A 244 -14.11 -8.20 0.53
CA TYR A 244 -14.36 -9.43 -0.23
C TYR A 244 -14.30 -9.26 -1.76
N PRO A 245 -14.85 -8.19 -2.37
CA PRO A 245 -14.71 -7.97 -3.81
C PRO A 245 -13.26 -7.90 -4.30
N GLY A 246 -12.31 -7.53 -3.44
CA GLY A 246 -10.88 -7.53 -3.75
C GLY A 246 -10.30 -8.93 -4.01
N ASN A 247 -11.01 -10.01 -3.64
CA ASN A 247 -10.53 -11.39 -3.84
C ASN A 247 -10.34 -11.76 -5.32
N GLU A 248 -11.01 -11.08 -6.22
CA GLU A 248 -10.82 -11.23 -7.67
C GLU A 248 -9.40 -10.87 -8.14
N TYR A 249 -8.69 -10.10 -7.33
CA TYR A 249 -7.38 -9.55 -7.66
C TYR A 249 -6.22 -10.16 -6.85
N LEU A 250 -6.45 -11.29 -6.19
CA LEU A 250 -5.40 -12.00 -5.45
C LEU A 250 -4.23 -12.35 -6.36
N GLY A 251 -3.01 -12.05 -5.92
CA GLY A 251 -1.78 -12.25 -6.68
C GLY A 251 -1.61 -11.33 -7.88
N LYS A 252 -2.47 -10.33 -8.07
CA LYS A 252 -2.44 -9.41 -9.21
C LYS A 252 -2.07 -8.00 -8.78
N GLU A 253 -1.57 -7.24 -9.73
CA GLU A 253 -1.53 -5.79 -9.65
C GLU A 253 -2.76 -5.21 -10.34
N VAL A 254 -3.47 -4.31 -9.68
CA VAL A 254 -4.57 -3.54 -10.26
C VAL A 254 -4.13 -2.10 -10.50
N SER A 255 -4.65 -1.48 -11.54
CA SER A 255 -4.31 -0.10 -11.91
C SER A 255 -5.50 0.82 -11.76
N LEU A 256 -5.31 1.98 -11.11
CA LEU A 256 -6.34 3.04 -11.09
C LEU A 256 -6.47 3.80 -12.42
N ARG A 257 -5.68 3.46 -13.44
CA ARG A 257 -5.94 3.91 -14.81
C ARG A 257 -7.08 3.15 -15.47
N ASP A 258 -7.43 1.96 -14.93
CA ASP A 258 -8.58 1.19 -15.40
C ASP A 258 -9.89 1.85 -14.94
N GLU A 259 -10.64 2.35 -15.91
CA GLU A 259 -11.92 3.03 -15.66
C GLU A 259 -13.01 2.07 -15.17
N ALA A 260 -13.01 0.81 -15.61
CA ALA A 260 -13.96 -0.17 -15.14
C ALA A 260 -13.77 -0.44 -13.65
N LEU A 261 -12.52 -0.57 -13.20
CA LEU A 261 -12.19 -0.67 -11.79
C LEU A 261 -12.63 0.59 -11.02
N ARG A 262 -12.34 1.79 -11.52
CA ARG A 262 -12.76 3.04 -10.86
C ARG A 262 -14.27 3.12 -10.69
N ARG A 263 -15.05 2.77 -11.72
CA ARG A 263 -16.52 2.69 -11.63
C ARG A 263 -16.98 1.69 -10.57
N ARG A 264 -16.37 0.50 -10.50
CA ARG A 264 -16.69 -0.53 -9.48
C ARG A 264 -16.42 -0.05 -8.04
N ILE A 265 -15.40 0.79 -7.85
CA ILE A 265 -15.03 1.36 -6.55
C ILE A 265 -15.88 2.60 -6.20
N GLY A 266 -16.68 3.11 -7.15
CA GLY A 266 -17.45 4.33 -6.97
C GLY A 266 -16.59 5.61 -7.04
N MET A 267 -15.64 5.62 -7.96
CA MET A 267 -14.76 6.76 -8.27
C MET A 267 -15.03 7.24 -9.69
N THR A 268 -16.14 7.85 -9.91
CA THR A 268 -16.48 8.53 -11.18
C THR A 268 -16.32 10.02 -11.02
#